data_b46f07fefc9b4b001dda9f1262e95e89
#
_entry.id   b46f07fefc9b4b001dda9f1262e95e89
#
_cell.length_a   1.000
_cell.length_b   1.000
_cell.length_c   1.000
_cell.angle_alpha   90.00
_cell.angle_beta   90.00
_cell.angle_gamma   90.00
#
_symmetry.space_group_name_H-M   'P 1'
#
loop_
_entity.id
_entity.type
_entity.pdbx_description
1 polymer ?
#
loop_
_entity_poly.entity_id
_entity_poly.type
_entity_poly.pdbx_seq_one_letter_code
_entity_poly.pdbx_strand_id
1 'polypeptide(L)'
;MRIVKYGSSWCGPCRLATETLKKSGLPFEDVDIDNNPDVATELKISRIPHIQFFDEDNNLVHTHIGGLTSSDLNSIIENYGK
;
A
#
# COMPACT_ATOMS: atom_id res chain seq x y z
N MET A 1 -5.89 -4.22 -10.98
CA MET A 1 -5.16 -3.25 -10.13
C MET A 1 -4.06 -3.97 -9.38
N ARG A 2 -2.89 -3.41 -9.39
CA ARG A 2 -1.74 -3.93 -8.64
C ARG A 2 -1.53 -3.04 -7.42
N ILE A 3 -1.33 -3.64 -6.24
CA ILE A 3 -1.17 -2.92 -4.99
C ILE A 3 0.17 -3.32 -4.36
N VAL A 4 0.98 -2.34 -3.98
CA VAL A 4 2.25 -2.58 -3.28
C VAL A 4 2.24 -1.78 -1.99
N LYS A 5 2.40 -2.47 -0.87
CA LYS A 5 2.44 -1.87 0.46
C LYS A 5 3.88 -1.93 0.99
N TYR A 6 4.40 -0.78 1.40
CA TYR A 6 5.70 -0.65 2.05
C TYR A 6 5.48 -0.35 3.52
N GLY A 7 6.07 -1.14 4.40
CA GLY A 7 5.88 -0.97 5.82
C GLY A 7 6.93 -1.71 6.64
N SER A 8 6.65 -1.89 7.94
CA SER A 8 7.52 -2.64 8.83
C SER A 8 6.69 -3.45 9.81
N SER A 9 7.32 -4.44 10.44
CA SER A 9 6.65 -5.33 11.38
C SER A 9 6.26 -4.66 12.70
N TRP A 10 6.94 -3.56 13.04
CA TRP A 10 6.70 -2.84 14.30
C TRP A 10 5.67 -1.71 14.16
N CYS A 11 5.19 -1.48 13.00
CA CYS A 11 4.29 -0.36 12.69
C CYS A 11 2.81 -0.78 12.85
N GLY A 12 2.11 -0.18 13.81
CA GLY A 12 0.69 -0.45 14.05
C GLY A 12 -0.20 -0.12 12.86
N PRO A 13 -0.12 1.09 12.29
CA PRO A 13 -0.90 1.44 11.09
C PRO A 13 -0.61 0.54 9.89
N CYS A 14 0.62 0.00 9.79
CA CYS A 14 0.96 -0.96 8.74
C CYS A 14 0.18 -2.25 8.90
N ARG A 15 -0.03 -2.71 10.12
CA ARG A 15 -0.83 -3.91 10.41
C ARG A 15 -2.28 -3.70 10.03
N LEU A 16 -2.83 -2.53 10.34
CA LEU A 16 -4.20 -2.18 9.93
C LEU A 16 -4.34 -2.23 8.42
N ALA A 17 -3.39 -1.65 7.69
CA ALA A 17 -3.40 -1.69 6.23
C ALA A 17 -3.36 -3.12 5.71
N THR A 18 -2.51 -3.97 6.30
CA THR A 18 -2.42 -5.38 5.92
C THR A 18 -3.76 -6.10 6.13
N GLU A 19 -4.39 -5.89 7.28
CA GLU A 19 -5.69 -6.50 7.57
C GLU A 19 -6.76 -6.03 6.59
N THR A 20 -6.80 -4.73 6.30
CA THR A 20 -7.75 -4.15 5.36
C THR A 20 -7.59 -4.78 3.97
N LEU A 21 -6.36 -4.89 3.49
CA LEU A 21 -6.07 -5.48 2.18
C LEU A 21 -6.42 -6.97 2.13
N LYS A 22 -6.11 -7.71 3.19
CA LYS A 22 -6.46 -9.14 3.27
C LYS A 22 -7.97 -9.35 3.25
N LYS A 23 -8.72 -8.55 4.01
CA LYS A 23 -10.18 -8.64 4.06
C LYS A 23 -10.84 -8.31 2.73
N SER A 24 -10.22 -7.44 1.94
CA SER A 24 -10.75 -7.06 0.62
C SER A 24 -10.69 -8.19 -0.39
N GLY A 25 -9.81 -9.18 -0.16
CA GLY A 25 -9.58 -10.27 -1.10
C GLY A 25 -8.74 -9.88 -2.31
N LEU A 26 -8.27 -8.64 -2.37
CA LEU A 26 -7.42 -8.18 -3.46
C LEU A 26 -5.98 -8.66 -3.26
N PRO A 27 -5.30 -9.09 -4.32
CA PRO A 27 -3.88 -9.42 -4.22
C PRO A 27 -3.06 -8.15 -3.98
N PHE A 28 -2.05 -8.27 -3.14
CA PHE A 28 -1.13 -7.16 -2.88
C PHE A 28 0.26 -7.70 -2.54
N GLU A 29 1.26 -6.87 -2.79
CA GLU A 29 2.64 -7.16 -2.40
C GLU A 29 2.91 -6.42 -1.09
N ASP A 30 3.54 -7.10 -0.13
CA ASP A 30 3.90 -6.52 1.16
C ASP A 30 5.42 -6.49 1.25
N VAL A 31 5.98 -5.28 1.24
CA VAL A 31 7.43 -5.08 1.25
C VAL A 31 7.84 -4.52 2.62
N ASP A 32 8.72 -5.25 3.30
CA ASP A 32 9.29 -4.81 4.57
C ASP A 32 10.52 -3.95 4.28
N ILE A 33 10.45 -2.66 4.60
CA ILE A 33 11.54 -1.72 4.33
C ILE A 33 12.75 -1.94 5.25
N ASP A 34 12.56 -2.60 6.40
CA ASP A 34 13.67 -2.95 7.28
C ASP A 34 14.57 -4.01 6.64
N ASN A 35 13.99 -4.90 5.84
CA ASN A 35 14.72 -5.89 5.08
C ASN A 35 15.16 -5.38 3.70
N ASN A 36 14.60 -4.26 3.27
CA ASN A 36 14.86 -3.66 1.95
C ASN A 36 15.08 -2.15 2.07
N PRO A 37 16.11 -1.71 2.83
CA PRO A 37 16.28 -0.28 3.10
C PRO A 37 16.55 0.56 1.85
N ASP A 38 17.14 -0.02 0.82
CA ASP A 38 17.41 0.68 -0.45
C ASP A 38 16.12 1.12 -1.14
N VAL A 39 15.06 0.32 -1.02
CA VAL A 39 13.75 0.64 -1.61
C VAL A 39 13.18 1.90 -1.00
N ALA A 40 13.26 2.06 0.32
CA ALA A 40 12.77 3.24 1.01
C ALA A 40 13.52 4.50 0.54
N THR A 41 14.84 4.37 0.35
CA THR A 41 15.68 5.48 -0.13
C THR A 41 15.34 5.85 -1.58
N GLU A 42 15.23 4.86 -2.46
CA GLU A 42 14.95 5.08 -3.89
C GLU A 42 13.58 5.70 -4.11
N LEU A 43 12.57 5.25 -3.38
CA LEU A 43 11.21 5.73 -3.50
C LEU A 43 10.92 6.95 -2.62
N LYS A 44 11.92 7.40 -1.86
CA LYS A 44 11.80 8.54 -0.94
C LYS A 44 10.66 8.35 0.06
N ILE A 45 10.53 7.14 0.58
CA ILE A 45 9.50 6.80 1.57
C ILE A 45 9.93 7.35 2.93
N SER A 46 9.19 8.33 3.45
CA SER A 46 9.45 8.94 4.75
C SER A 46 8.44 8.53 5.82
N ARG A 47 7.28 8.02 5.40
CA ARG A 47 6.21 7.57 6.29
C ARG A 47 5.71 6.22 5.86
N ILE A 48 5.36 5.39 6.83
CA ILE A 48 4.80 4.07 6.60
C ILE A 48 3.47 3.93 7.33
N PRO A 49 2.51 3.15 6.81
CA PRO A 49 2.59 2.44 5.55
C PRO A 49 2.53 3.39 4.35
N HIS A 50 3.27 3.05 3.30
CA HIS A 50 3.26 3.75 2.03
C HIS A 50 2.71 2.76 1.00
N ILE A 51 1.54 3.04 0.44
CA ILE A 51 0.82 2.09 -0.40
C ILE A 51 0.62 2.67 -1.78
N GLN A 52 1.11 1.96 -2.78
CA GLN A 52 1.02 2.38 -4.18
C GLN A 52 0.00 1.53 -4.92
N PHE A 53 -0.82 2.18 -5.73
CA PHE A 53 -1.85 1.54 -6.54
C PHE A 53 -1.55 1.78 -8.01
N PHE A 54 -1.50 0.68 -8.77
CA PHE A 54 -1.17 0.70 -10.18
C PHE A 54 -2.35 0.18 -11.00
N ASP A 55 -2.54 0.74 -12.19
CA ASP A 55 -3.57 0.26 -13.12
C ASP A 55 -3.09 -1.00 -13.86
N GLU A 56 -3.89 -1.48 -14.82
CA GLU A 56 -3.56 -2.68 -15.60
C GLU A 56 -2.35 -2.48 -16.49
N ASP A 57 -2.05 -1.24 -16.86
CA ASP A 57 -0.89 -0.91 -17.67
C ASP A 57 0.35 -0.63 -16.82
N ASN A 58 0.25 -0.91 -15.52
CA ASN A 58 1.33 -0.72 -14.54
C ASN A 58 1.73 0.75 -14.34
N ASN A 59 0.77 1.65 -14.53
CA ASN A 59 0.94 3.06 -14.22
C ASN A 59 0.52 3.34 -12.79
N LEU A 60 1.32 4.11 -12.05
CA LEU A 60 0.97 4.53 -10.70
C LEU A 60 -0.20 5.53 -10.77
N VAL A 61 -1.34 5.17 -10.21
CA VAL A 61 -2.55 6.01 -10.24
C VAL A 61 -2.86 6.66 -8.90
N HIS A 62 -2.37 6.09 -7.80
CA HIS A 62 -2.64 6.64 -6.47
C HIS A 62 -1.60 6.16 -5.47
N THR A 63 -1.28 7.04 -4.51
CA THR A 63 -0.43 6.71 -3.37
C THR A 63 -1.18 7.08 -2.09
N HIS A 64 -1.29 6.11 -1.18
CA HIS A 64 -1.90 6.33 0.13
C HIS A 64 -0.83 6.22 1.21
N ILE A 65 -0.75 7.20 2.09
CA ILE A 65 0.23 7.23 3.17
C ILE A 65 -0.52 7.23 4.50
N GLY A 66 -0.12 6.33 5.40
CA GLY A 66 -0.77 6.16 6.68
C GLY A 66 -1.72 4.97 6.71
N GLY A 67 -2.41 4.77 7.83
CA GLY A 67 -3.32 3.65 7.99
C GLY A 67 -4.40 3.62 6.90
N LEU A 68 -4.64 2.45 6.37
CA LEU A 68 -5.64 2.24 5.31
C LEU A 68 -6.88 1.58 5.90
N THR A 69 -8.00 2.29 5.90
CA THR A 69 -9.28 1.73 6.33
C THR A 69 -10.01 1.10 5.16
N SER A 70 -11.05 0.31 5.45
CA SER A 70 -11.91 -0.26 4.40
C SER A 70 -12.58 0.82 3.58
N SER A 71 -12.99 1.91 4.23
CA SER A 71 -13.59 3.06 3.55
C SER A 71 -12.61 3.73 2.59
N ASP A 72 -11.37 3.91 3.02
CA ASP A 72 -10.31 4.47 2.16
C ASP A 72 -10.09 3.58 0.93
N LEU A 73 -9.97 2.28 1.16
CA LEU A 73 -9.74 1.32 0.07
C LEU A 73 -10.89 1.31 -0.93
N ASN A 74 -12.12 1.31 -0.44
CA ASN A 74 -13.31 1.33 -1.31
C ASN A 74 -13.33 2.59 -2.19
N SER A 75 -13.01 3.75 -1.62
CA SER A 75 -12.93 5.00 -2.39
C SER A 75 -11.87 4.95 -3.46
N ILE A 76 -10.71 4.39 -3.14
CA ILE A 76 -9.60 4.26 -4.10
C ILE A 76 -10.00 3.33 -5.24
N ILE A 77 -10.62 2.20 -4.92
CA ILE A 77 -11.07 1.23 -5.94
C ILE A 77 -12.13 1.87 -6.84
N GLU A 78 -13.09 2.61 -6.28
CA GLU A 78 -14.11 3.30 -7.06
C GLU A 78 -13.51 4.29 -8.06
N ASN A 79 -12.48 5.03 -7.63
CA ASN A 79 -11.88 6.08 -8.45
C ASN A 79 -10.89 5.55 -9.48
N TYR A 80 -10.18 4.47 -9.17
CA TYR A 80 -9.05 4.02 -9.98
C TYR A 80 -9.12 2.55 -10.42
N GLY A 81 -9.99 1.77 -9.82
CA GLY A 81 -10.04 0.32 -10.03
C GLY A 81 -10.90 -0.13 -11.21
N LYS A 82 -11.36 0.79 -12.01
CA LYS A 82 -12.25 0.48 -13.17
C LYS A 82 -11.47 0.22 -14.44
#